data_c199bd71c45d753b4b50f9c0fa83a865
#
_entry.id   c199bd71c45d753b4b50f9c0fa83a865
#
_cell.length_a   1.000
_cell.length_b   1.000
_cell.length_c   1.000
_cell.angle_alpha   90.00
_cell.angle_beta   90.00
_cell.angle_gamma   90.00
#
_symmetry.space_group_name_H-M   'P 1'
#
loop_
_entity.id
_entity.type
_entity.pdbx_description
1 polymer ?
#
loop_
_entity_poly.entity_id
_entity_poly.type
_entity_poly.pdbx_seq_one_letter_code
_entity_poly.pdbx_strand_id
1 'polypeptide(L)'
;MQNTPQKKILVVGAGFAGLSAAYWLGRHGHQVVIAERGAALRDSGAQVDLRTPCVEIVERMGLLDAVEARQVHEIGFEMIDEHGAVKSRMMANTSGNGTESITAEYEIMRGDMLRLLHDAAKDRAEFRFDAKLERYEQDDEKVTAHFADGTTEDFDLLVGADGQGSRIRKAILPAGAPDPYRRSGVHVAYWIVPRDNTDTDIATMYNAPGGRLLIRRSHSADETQIYFFLRDDSAETRAIHRKPVDEQKRFWAGKLRGAGWQADRFLHALETSDNFYCHEVVQIVADRWHQGRVVLLGDAAHGLPPAGWGVTSSIVGSYIMTHELARTPDNPSAAFARYEAAMRPFIKSKEPASFASYRILLPSTRLGIRLFHTLGQGARTIMLGISKVRARFSTATGRDSNRDRGTWTLPVYDDSPSPAGSSSMSSGEARRGGPERQ
;
A
#
# COMPACT_ATOMS: atom_id res chain seq x y z
N MET A 1 21.25 12.34 -25.76
CA MET A 1 20.81 11.57 -24.58
C MET A 1 21.98 10.71 -24.16
N GLN A 2 22.51 10.86 -22.96
CA GLN A 2 23.63 10.06 -22.47
C GLN A 2 23.10 8.65 -22.23
N ASN A 3 23.87 7.65 -22.70
CA ASN A 3 23.58 6.25 -22.49
C ASN A 3 23.72 5.95 -20.99
N THR A 4 22.61 5.86 -20.26
CA THR A 4 22.62 5.57 -18.81
C THR A 4 23.28 4.20 -18.62
N PRO A 5 24.36 4.06 -17.83
CA PRO A 5 25.01 2.77 -17.64
C PRO A 5 23.99 1.80 -17.01
N GLN A 6 23.85 0.64 -17.66
CA GLN A 6 22.99 -0.43 -17.14
C GLN A 6 23.52 -0.92 -15.80
N LYS A 7 22.66 -0.97 -14.79
CA LYS A 7 22.99 -1.48 -13.45
C LYS A 7 22.23 -2.77 -13.18
N LYS A 8 22.83 -3.65 -12.39
CA LYS A 8 22.19 -4.84 -11.84
C LYS A 8 21.67 -4.52 -10.45
N ILE A 9 20.35 -4.53 -10.28
CA ILE A 9 19.68 -4.03 -9.07
C ILE A 9 18.89 -5.13 -8.41
N LEU A 10 19.14 -5.37 -7.13
CA LEU A 10 18.34 -6.25 -6.29
C LEU A 10 17.19 -5.47 -5.64
N VAL A 11 15.94 -5.92 -5.87
CA VAL A 11 14.76 -5.44 -5.19
C VAL A 11 14.28 -6.52 -4.21
N VAL A 12 14.23 -6.22 -2.93
CA VAL A 12 13.83 -7.18 -1.89
C VAL A 12 12.40 -6.95 -1.48
N GLY A 13 11.52 -7.87 -1.88
CA GLY A 13 10.07 -7.85 -1.64
C GLY A 13 9.24 -7.54 -2.89
N ALA A 14 8.29 -8.43 -3.21
CA ALA A 14 7.35 -8.32 -4.33
C ALA A 14 6.00 -7.69 -3.90
N GLY A 15 6.05 -6.66 -3.04
CA GLY A 15 4.88 -5.81 -2.70
C GLY A 15 4.69 -4.66 -3.70
N PHE A 16 3.73 -3.77 -3.43
CA PHE A 16 3.44 -2.60 -4.29
C PHE A 16 4.69 -1.77 -4.62
N ALA A 17 5.52 -1.47 -3.61
CA ALA A 17 6.74 -0.70 -3.80
C ALA A 17 7.76 -1.41 -4.68
N GLY A 18 7.99 -2.72 -4.43
CA GLY A 18 8.97 -3.51 -5.18
C GLY A 18 8.56 -3.74 -6.63
N LEU A 19 7.29 -4.11 -6.87
CA LEU A 19 6.76 -4.32 -8.22
C LEU A 19 6.76 -3.03 -9.05
N SER A 20 6.33 -1.92 -8.44
CA SER A 20 6.38 -0.61 -9.11
C SER A 20 7.82 -0.17 -9.40
N ALA A 21 8.75 -0.37 -8.46
CA ALA A 21 10.16 -0.07 -8.69
C ALA A 21 10.75 -0.93 -9.82
N ALA A 22 10.44 -2.22 -9.85
CA ALA A 22 10.91 -3.13 -10.89
C ALA A 22 10.42 -2.72 -12.30
N TYR A 23 9.15 -2.32 -12.40
CA TYR A 23 8.62 -1.80 -13.66
C TYR A 23 9.43 -0.61 -14.17
N TRP A 24 9.62 0.42 -13.32
CA TRP A 24 10.30 1.65 -13.73
C TRP A 24 11.79 1.46 -13.94
N LEU A 25 12.48 0.71 -13.08
CA LEU A 25 13.91 0.38 -13.23
C LEU A 25 14.16 -0.38 -14.54
N GLY A 26 13.33 -1.40 -14.83
CA GLY A 26 13.43 -2.15 -16.08
C GLY A 26 13.11 -1.28 -17.30
N ARG A 27 12.14 -0.36 -17.19
CA ARG A 27 11.85 0.63 -18.25
C ARG A 27 13.01 1.59 -18.51
N HIS A 28 13.82 1.89 -17.51
CA HIS A 28 15.07 2.64 -17.63
C HIS A 28 16.26 1.80 -18.11
N GLY A 29 16.05 0.52 -18.42
CA GLY A 29 17.07 -0.36 -19.01
C GLY A 29 17.99 -1.03 -18.00
N HIS A 30 17.67 -1.04 -16.71
CA HIS A 30 18.44 -1.76 -15.70
C HIS A 30 18.11 -3.25 -15.70
N GLN A 31 19.06 -4.08 -15.29
CA GLN A 31 18.82 -5.50 -14.97
C GLN A 31 18.27 -5.59 -13.55
N VAL A 32 17.03 -6.01 -13.41
CA VAL A 32 16.32 -6.05 -12.12
C VAL A 32 16.11 -7.49 -11.69
N VAL A 33 16.46 -7.80 -10.45
CA VAL A 33 16.15 -9.07 -9.79
C VAL A 33 15.24 -8.76 -8.59
N ILE A 34 14.04 -9.35 -8.54
CA ILE A 34 13.15 -9.28 -7.38
C ILE A 34 13.34 -10.56 -6.56
N ALA A 35 13.73 -10.41 -5.29
CA ALA A 35 13.76 -11.48 -4.33
C ALA A 35 12.57 -11.40 -3.37
N GLU A 36 11.65 -12.36 -3.47
CA GLU A 36 10.50 -12.51 -2.56
C GLU A 36 10.69 -13.74 -1.69
N ARG A 37 10.53 -13.56 -0.37
CA ARG A 37 10.68 -14.64 0.60
C ARG A 37 9.54 -15.66 0.60
N GLY A 38 8.39 -15.31 0.03
CA GLY A 38 7.24 -16.19 -0.13
C GLY A 38 7.38 -17.04 -1.39
N ALA A 39 6.71 -18.20 -1.40
CA ALA A 39 6.67 -19.10 -2.56
C ALA A 39 5.87 -18.52 -3.75
N ALA A 40 5.09 -17.46 -3.51
CA ALA A 40 4.30 -16.77 -4.52
C ALA A 40 4.04 -15.32 -4.10
N LEU A 41 3.41 -14.54 -4.97
CA LEU A 41 2.89 -13.22 -4.63
C LEU A 41 1.86 -13.36 -3.50
N ARG A 42 2.00 -12.53 -2.47
CA ARG A 42 1.04 -12.49 -1.39
C ARG A 42 -0.16 -11.63 -1.77
N ASP A 43 -1.17 -12.23 -2.37
CA ASP A 43 -2.39 -11.58 -2.85
C ASP A 43 -3.49 -11.45 -1.78
N SER A 44 -3.33 -12.12 -0.62
CA SER A 44 -4.25 -11.98 0.50
C SER A 44 -4.25 -10.57 1.08
N GLY A 45 -5.38 -10.15 1.59
CA GLY A 45 -5.61 -8.85 2.21
C GLY A 45 -6.85 -8.14 1.65
N ALA A 46 -7.09 -6.98 2.19
CA ALA A 46 -8.27 -6.16 1.92
C ALA A 46 -8.15 -5.37 0.61
N GLN A 47 -9.23 -4.68 0.22
CA GLN A 47 -9.17 -3.68 -0.82
C GLN A 47 -8.26 -2.51 -0.43
N VAL A 48 -7.71 -1.86 -1.43
CA VAL A 48 -6.76 -0.76 -1.30
C VAL A 48 -7.22 0.45 -2.11
N ASP A 49 -6.89 1.62 -1.60
CA ASP A 49 -7.24 2.90 -2.20
C ASP A 49 -6.08 3.36 -3.10
N LEU A 50 -6.40 3.78 -4.32
CA LEU A 50 -5.52 4.56 -5.16
C LEU A 50 -5.97 6.02 -5.10
N ARG A 51 -5.08 6.89 -4.68
CA ARG A 51 -5.35 8.33 -4.54
C ARG A 51 -4.39 9.13 -5.40
N THR A 52 -4.81 10.28 -5.86
CA THR A 52 -3.88 11.24 -6.49
C THR A 52 -2.72 11.52 -5.51
N PRO A 53 -1.42 11.42 -5.94
CA PRO A 53 -0.92 11.32 -7.32
C PRO A 53 -0.64 9.89 -7.82
N CYS A 54 -1.03 8.84 -7.07
CA CYS A 54 -0.79 7.45 -7.50
C CYS A 54 -1.55 7.11 -8.79
N VAL A 55 -2.77 7.63 -8.93
CA VAL A 55 -3.61 7.42 -10.14
C VAL A 55 -2.88 7.88 -11.40
N GLU A 56 -2.24 9.05 -11.36
CA GLU A 56 -1.45 9.57 -12.48
C GLU A 56 -0.28 8.64 -12.86
N ILE A 57 0.35 8.00 -11.88
CA ILE A 57 1.45 7.06 -12.14
C ILE A 57 0.92 5.75 -12.73
N VAL A 58 -0.19 5.25 -12.22
CA VAL A 58 -0.86 4.05 -12.73
C VAL A 58 -1.33 4.26 -14.18
N GLU A 59 -1.83 5.45 -14.52
CA GLU A 59 -2.16 5.86 -15.88
C GLU A 59 -0.91 5.86 -16.78
N ARG A 60 0.21 6.44 -16.33
CA ARG A 60 1.50 6.44 -17.06
C ARG A 60 2.08 5.03 -17.25
N MET A 61 1.73 4.08 -16.38
CA MET A 61 2.04 2.66 -16.53
C MET A 61 1.12 1.96 -17.54
N GLY A 62 0.04 2.62 -18.01
CA GLY A 62 -0.98 2.04 -18.89
C GLY A 62 -1.90 1.05 -18.17
N LEU A 63 -2.07 1.18 -16.87
CA LEU A 63 -2.83 0.24 -16.04
C LEU A 63 -4.20 0.78 -15.60
N LEU A 64 -4.53 2.04 -15.86
CA LEU A 64 -5.73 2.67 -15.31
C LEU A 64 -7.01 1.97 -15.77
N ASP A 65 -7.16 1.68 -17.07
CA ASP A 65 -8.34 0.97 -17.61
C ASP A 65 -8.51 -0.42 -16.95
N ALA A 66 -7.39 -1.12 -16.68
CA ALA A 66 -7.41 -2.42 -16.03
C ALA A 66 -7.75 -2.33 -14.53
N VAL A 67 -7.44 -1.22 -13.87
CA VAL A 67 -7.86 -0.90 -12.51
C VAL A 67 -9.35 -0.61 -12.49
N GLU A 68 -9.85 0.24 -13.40
CA GLU A 68 -11.28 0.58 -13.52
C GLU A 68 -12.14 -0.68 -13.75
N ALA A 69 -11.68 -1.59 -14.60
CA ALA A 69 -12.38 -2.85 -14.86
C ALA A 69 -12.45 -3.80 -13.65
N ARG A 70 -11.67 -3.57 -12.59
CA ARG A 70 -11.59 -4.39 -11.37
C ARG A 70 -11.94 -3.61 -10.10
N GLN A 71 -12.55 -2.44 -10.26
CA GLN A 71 -12.94 -1.62 -9.11
C GLN A 71 -13.94 -2.34 -8.21
N VAL A 72 -13.78 -2.11 -6.92
CA VAL A 72 -14.80 -2.43 -5.93
C VAL A 72 -15.80 -1.27 -5.84
N HIS A 73 -17.06 -1.56 -6.09
CA HIS A 73 -18.12 -0.56 -6.07
C HIS A 73 -18.76 -0.49 -4.68
N GLU A 74 -18.31 0.47 -3.88
CA GLU A 74 -18.90 0.75 -2.58
C GLU A 74 -19.70 2.06 -2.66
N ILE A 75 -20.99 1.98 -2.35
CA ILE A 75 -21.93 3.11 -2.51
C ILE A 75 -22.07 3.98 -1.26
N GLY A 76 -21.37 3.64 -0.19
CA GLY A 76 -21.37 4.40 1.04
C GLY A 76 -20.95 3.60 2.25
N PHE A 77 -21.15 4.23 3.41
CA PHE A 77 -20.76 3.61 4.65
C PHE A 77 -21.82 3.88 5.73
N GLU A 78 -22.01 2.92 6.62
CA GLU A 78 -22.94 3.04 7.74
C GLU A 78 -22.38 2.50 9.03
N MET A 79 -22.87 3.06 10.13
CA MET A 79 -22.61 2.57 11.49
C MET A 79 -23.91 1.97 12.06
N ILE A 80 -23.78 0.80 12.67
CA ILE A 80 -24.90 0.05 13.25
C ILE A 80 -24.68 -0.23 14.72
N ASP A 81 -25.76 -0.59 15.41
CA ASP A 81 -25.71 -1.15 16.78
C ASP A 81 -25.64 -2.70 16.79
N GLU A 82 -25.66 -3.28 17.98
CA GLU A 82 -25.60 -4.74 18.21
C GLU A 82 -26.76 -5.52 17.59
N HIS A 83 -27.87 -4.86 17.26
CA HIS A 83 -29.07 -5.43 16.63
C HIS A 83 -29.12 -5.18 15.11
N GLY A 84 -28.07 -4.54 14.54
CA GLY A 84 -28.03 -4.17 13.13
C GLY A 84 -28.82 -2.88 12.79
N ALA A 85 -29.32 -2.16 13.79
CA ALA A 85 -30.04 -0.93 13.55
C ALA A 85 -29.07 0.21 13.17
N VAL A 86 -29.33 0.85 12.02
CA VAL A 86 -28.49 1.93 11.50
C VAL A 86 -28.52 3.15 12.40
N LYS A 87 -27.37 3.59 12.89
CA LYS A 87 -27.20 4.79 13.70
C LYS A 87 -26.78 6.00 12.87
N SER A 88 -25.96 5.79 11.87
CA SER A 88 -25.61 6.81 10.89
C SER A 88 -25.29 6.18 9.54
N ARG A 89 -25.56 6.90 8.46
CA ARG A 89 -25.22 6.45 7.10
C ARG A 89 -24.72 7.65 6.30
N MET A 90 -23.70 7.44 5.51
CA MET A 90 -23.12 8.39 4.59
C MET A 90 -22.92 7.74 3.24
N MET A 91 -23.52 8.30 2.20
CA MET A 91 -23.36 7.80 0.84
C MET A 91 -22.10 8.36 0.23
N ALA A 92 -21.47 7.60 -0.65
CA ALA A 92 -20.33 8.05 -1.43
C ALA A 92 -20.71 9.26 -2.29
N ASN A 93 -19.84 10.26 -2.37
CA ASN A 93 -20.06 11.40 -3.24
C ASN A 93 -19.61 11.09 -4.67
N THR A 94 -20.53 10.67 -5.51
CA THR A 94 -20.28 10.39 -6.93
C THR A 94 -20.35 11.62 -7.84
N SER A 95 -20.59 12.82 -7.29
CA SER A 95 -20.84 14.03 -8.09
C SER A 95 -19.58 14.78 -8.54
N GLY A 96 -18.37 14.35 -8.16
CA GLY A 96 -17.11 15.00 -8.55
C GLY A 96 -16.88 16.42 -8.02
N ASN A 97 -17.85 16.99 -7.30
CA ASN A 97 -17.79 18.35 -6.77
C ASN A 97 -17.57 18.35 -5.25
N GLY A 98 -16.35 18.60 -4.84
CA GLY A 98 -16.01 19.02 -3.46
C GLY A 98 -15.52 17.91 -2.55
N THR A 99 -14.74 18.28 -1.55
CA THR A 99 -14.14 17.54 -0.43
C THR A 99 -13.94 16.04 -0.64
N GLU A 100 -12.70 15.57 -0.45
CA GLU A 100 -12.30 14.16 -0.51
C GLU A 100 -13.44 13.27 0.05
N SER A 101 -13.96 12.37 -0.79
CA SER A 101 -14.92 11.37 -0.37
C SER A 101 -14.27 10.47 0.68
N ILE A 102 -15.05 9.97 1.64
CA ILE A 102 -14.57 8.96 2.60
C ILE A 102 -14.17 7.68 1.84
N THR A 103 -14.80 7.43 0.68
CA THR A 103 -14.40 6.41 -0.28
C THR A 103 -13.43 7.01 -1.30
N ALA A 104 -12.34 6.32 -1.62
CA ALA A 104 -11.45 6.72 -2.70
C ALA A 104 -12.16 6.58 -4.05
N GLU A 105 -11.73 7.37 -5.04
CA GLU A 105 -12.27 7.28 -6.40
C GLU A 105 -11.98 5.91 -7.02
N TYR A 106 -10.81 5.36 -6.71
CA TYR A 106 -10.37 4.05 -7.18
C TYR A 106 -10.07 3.15 -5.98
N GLU A 107 -10.91 2.15 -5.77
CA GLU A 107 -10.71 1.08 -4.81
C GLU A 107 -10.65 -0.26 -5.54
N ILE A 108 -9.62 -1.06 -5.26
CA ILE A 108 -9.37 -2.33 -5.92
C ILE A 108 -8.92 -3.37 -4.89
N MET A 109 -9.22 -4.65 -5.10
CA MET A 109 -8.69 -5.70 -4.24
C MET A 109 -7.16 -5.73 -4.30
N ARG A 110 -6.53 -5.91 -3.12
CA ARG A 110 -5.06 -5.96 -3.00
C ARG A 110 -4.43 -6.94 -3.99
N GLY A 111 -5.00 -8.14 -4.10
CA GLY A 111 -4.50 -9.18 -4.99
C GLY A 111 -4.58 -8.78 -6.47
N ASP A 112 -5.67 -8.12 -6.88
CA ASP A 112 -5.82 -7.67 -8.26
C ASP A 112 -4.78 -6.60 -8.61
N MET A 113 -4.58 -5.61 -7.74
CA MET A 113 -3.58 -4.57 -7.97
C MET A 113 -2.15 -5.14 -8.00
N LEU A 114 -1.83 -6.11 -7.15
CA LEU A 114 -0.52 -6.77 -7.17
C LEU A 114 -0.31 -7.57 -8.47
N ARG A 115 -1.34 -8.29 -8.96
CA ARG A 115 -1.28 -9.01 -10.24
C ARG A 115 -1.06 -8.05 -11.41
N LEU A 116 -1.77 -6.91 -11.45
CA LEU A 116 -1.58 -5.89 -12.48
C LEU A 116 -0.13 -5.34 -12.49
N LEU A 117 0.42 -5.01 -11.33
CA LEU A 117 1.80 -4.54 -11.23
C LEU A 117 2.83 -5.62 -11.58
N HIS A 118 2.60 -6.86 -11.18
CA HIS A 118 3.45 -7.99 -11.53
C HIS A 118 3.45 -8.21 -13.04
N ASP A 119 2.28 -8.26 -13.68
CA ASP A 119 2.16 -8.46 -15.13
C ASP A 119 2.83 -7.34 -15.92
N ALA A 120 2.78 -6.10 -15.42
CA ALA A 120 3.50 -4.99 -16.03
C ALA A 120 5.03 -5.10 -15.88
N ALA A 121 5.52 -5.75 -14.81
CA ALA A 121 6.94 -5.85 -14.50
C ALA A 121 7.58 -7.18 -14.99
N LYS A 122 6.80 -8.25 -15.27
CA LYS A 122 7.32 -9.60 -15.48
C LYS A 122 8.31 -9.76 -16.64
N ASP A 123 8.15 -8.98 -17.70
CA ASP A 123 9.06 -9.00 -18.85
C ASP A 123 10.25 -8.03 -18.70
N ARG A 124 10.36 -7.35 -17.54
CA ARG A 124 11.36 -6.33 -17.22
C ARG A 124 12.24 -6.67 -16.02
N ALA A 125 11.88 -7.73 -15.30
CA ALA A 125 12.59 -8.15 -14.10
C ALA A 125 12.61 -9.68 -13.97
N GLU A 126 13.67 -10.22 -13.41
CA GLU A 126 13.75 -11.61 -12.98
C GLU A 126 13.07 -11.74 -11.59
N PHE A 127 12.11 -12.67 -11.46
CA PHE A 127 11.42 -12.95 -10.21
C PHE A 127 11.96 -14.22 -9.56
N ARG A 128 12.42 -14.09 -8.31
CA ARG A 128 12.88 -15.20 -7.47
C ARG A 128 11.98 -15.31 -6.25
N PHE A 129 11.13 -16.31 -6.25
CA PHE A 129 10.32 -16.68 -5.09
C PHE A 129 11.10 -17.64 -4.18
N ASP A 130 10.66 -17.81 -2.93
CA ASP A 130 11.40 -18.51 -1.86
C ASP A 130 12.83 -17.96 -1.64
N ALA A 131 13.10 -16.77 -2.16
CA ALA A 131 14.41 -16.11 -2.13
C ALA A 131 14.48 -15.11 -0.98
N LYS A 132 14.81 -15.59 0.22
CA LYS A 132 14.90 -14.76 1.41
C LYS A 132 16.31 -14.19 1.55
N LEU A 133 16.44 -12.86 1.46
CA LEU A 133 17.67 -12.18 1.83
C LEU A 133 17.92 -12.33 3.35
N GLU A 134 19.07 -12.86 3.75
CA GLU A 134 19.48 -12.98 5.15
C GLU A 134 20.24 -11.75 5.63
N ARG A 135 21.26 -11.37 4.88
CA ARG A 135 22.11 -10.22 5.13
C ARG A 135 22.70 -9.68 3.82
N TYR A 136 23.24 -8.51 3.86
CA TYR A 136 24.04 -7.93 2.79
C TYR A 136 25.26 -7.21 3.35
N GLU A 137 26.24 -7.03 2.49
CA GLU A 137 27.41 -6.19 2.70
C GLU A 137 27.48 -5.19 1.54
N GLN A 138 28.10 -4.03 1.75
CA GLN A 138 28.32 -3.07 0.66
C GLN A 138 29.67 -2.40 0.82
N ASP A 139 30.24 -2.03 -0.31
CA ASP A 139 31.39 -1.14 -0.45
C ASP A 139 31.07 0.02 -1.40
N ASP A 140 32.08 0.71 -1.90
CA ASP A 140 31.91 1.84 -2.82
C ASP A 140 31.52 1.40 -4.24
N GLU A 141 31.66 0.12 -4.59
CA GLU A 141 31.44 -0.41 -5.93
C GLU A 141 30.17 -1.27 -6.04
N LYS A 142 29.85 -2.06 -5.01
CA LYS A 142 28.77 -3.06 -5.06
C LYS A 142 28.07 -3.32 -3.74
N VAL A 143 26.99 -4.09 -3.84
CA VAL A 143 26.29 -4.75 -2.72
C VAL A 143 26.39 -6.25 -2.91
N THR A 144 26.92 -6.97 -1.94
CA THR A 144 26.94 -8.43 -1.92
C THR A 144 25.77 -8.95 -1.08
N ALA A 145 24.82 -9.62 -1.72
CA ALA A 145 23.63 -10.18 -1.09
C ALA A 145 23.84 -11.65 -0.71
N HIS A 146 23.46 -12.03 0.51
CA HIS A 146 23.52 -13.40 1.01
C HIS A 146 22.09 -13.92 1.26
N PHE A 147 21.72 -14.99 0.56
CA PHE A 147 20.39 -15.58 0.65
C PHE A 147 20.34 -16.77 1.61
N ALA A 148 19.14 -17.11 2.07
CA ALA A 148 18.91 -18.17 3.05
C ALA A 148 19.23 -19.59 2.53
N ASP A 149 19.28 -19.79 1.22
CA ASP A 149 19.69 -21.02 0.56
C ASP A 149 21.21 -21.19 0.48
N GLY A 150 21.97 -20.23 1.02
CA GLY A 150 23.44 -20.20 1.02
C GLY A 150 24.05 -19.55 -0.23
N THR A 151 23.26 -19.15 -1.21
CA THR A 151 23.77 -18.44 -2.39
C THR A 151 24.20 -17.02 -2.05
N THR A 152 25.19 -16.53 -2.79
CA THR A 152 25.72 -15.16 -2.67
C THR A 152 25.86 -14.56 -4.05
N GLU A 153 25.43 -13.29 -4.21
CA GLU A 153 25.41 -12.61 -5.50
C GLU A 153 25.69 -11.12 -5.34
N ASP A 154 26.41 -10.56 -6.31
CA ASP A 154 26.77 -9.15 -6.35
C ASP A 154 25.79 -8.33 -7.20
N PHE A 155 25.46 -7.14 -6.71
CA PHE A 155 24.56 -6.16 -7.33
C PHE A 155 25.18 -4.76 -7.23
N ASP A 156 24.85 -3.90 -8.18
CA ASP A 156 25.25 -2.49 -8.10
C ASP A 156 24.48 -1.74 -7.00
N LEU A 157 23.21 -2.08 -6.80
CA LEU A 157 22.32 -1.42 -5.85
C LEU A 157 21.36 -2.41 -5.19
N LEU A 158 20.88 -2.08 -3.99
CA LEU A 158 19.85 -2.81 -3.27
C LEU A 158 18.69 -1.87 -2.92
N VAL A 159 17.48 -2.27 -3.31
CA VAL A 159 16.21 -1.61 -2.99
C VAL A 159 15.46 -2.43 -1.96
N GLY A 160 15.36 -1.94 -0.74
CA GLY A 160 14.61 -2.56 0.35
C GLY A 160 13.12 -2.21 0.28
N ALA A 161 12.31 -3.12 -0.25
CA ALA A 161 10.84 -3.04 -0.30
C ALA A 161 10.19 -4.16 0.55
N ASP A 162 10.88 -4.59 1.61
CA ASP A 162 10.56 -5.73 2.48
C ASP A 162 9.53 -5.41 3.57
N GLY A 163 8.83 -4.28 3.41
CA GLY A 163 7.63 -3.91 4.15
C GLY A 163 7.87 -3.43 5.58
N GLN A 164 6.79 -3.37 6.37
CA GLN A 164 6.77 -2.84 7.73
C GLN A 164 7.85 -3.45 8.63
N GLY A 165 8.11 -4.75 8.51
CA GLY A 165 9.12 -5.49 9.30
C GLY A 165 10.53 -5.46 8.72
N SER A 166 10.89 -4.47 7.91
CA SER A 166 12.13 -4.40 7.16
C SER A 166 13.39 -4.71 7.96
N ARG A 167 14.13 -5.72 7.48
CA ARG A 167 15.45 -6.04 8.00
C ARG A 167 16.51 -5.12 7.41
N ILE A 168 16.31 -4.66 6.18
CA ILE A 168 17.21 -3.74 5.50
C ILE A 168 17.18 -2.39 6.24
N ARG A 169 15.98 -1.88 6.62
CA ARG A 169 15.88 -0.70 7.50
C ARG A 169 16.69 -0.87 8.77
N LYS A 170 16.57 -2.02 9.44
CA LYS A 170 17.31 -2.29 10.67
C LYS A 170 18.84 -2.26 10.45
N ALA A 171 19.29 -2.68 9.27
CA ALA A 171 20.73 -2.71 8.94
C ALA A 171 21.30 -1.32 8.61
N ILE A 172 20.52 -0.42 7.99
CA ILE A 172 20.99 0.93 7.65
C ILE A 172 20.84 1.94 8.80
N LEU A 173 20.01 1.66 9.80
CA LEU A 173 19.88 2.56 10.94
C LEU A 173 21.13 2.50 11.83
N PRO A 174 21.63 3.66 12.32
CA PRO A 174 22.77 3.68 13.22
C PRO A 174 22.54 2.84 14.48
N ALA A 175 23.58 2.31 15.07
CA ALA A 175 23.51 1.71 16.39
C ALA A 175 22.98 2.73 17.42
N GLY A 176 21.96 2.33 18.20
CA GLY A 176 21.30 3.22 19.16
C GLY A 176 20.26 4.16 18.54
N ALA A 177 19.92 4.05 17.26
CA ALA A 177 18.82 4.79 16.67
C ALA A 177 17.50 4.51 17.42
N PRO A 178 16.59 5.51 17.54
CA PRO A 178 15.27 5.29 18.12
C PRO A 178 14.48 4.17 17.42
N ASP A 179 13.59 3.50 18.15
CA ASP A 179 12.66 2.53 17.54
C ASP A 179 11.84 3.26 16.45
N PRO A 180 11.93 2.85 15.18
CA PRO A 180 11.20 3.51 14.10
C PRO A 180 9.68 3.25 14.14
N TYR A 181 9.20 2.42 15.05
CA TYR A 181 7.78 2.10 15.16
C TYR A 181 7.04 3.05 16.10
N ARG A 182 6.20 3.91 15.55
CA ARG A 182 5.18 4.61 16.32
C ARG A 182 3.93 3.73 16.39
N ARG A 183 3.69 3.14 17.56
CA ARG A 183 2.62 2.15 17.78
C ARG A 183 1.32 2.83 18.18
N SER A 184 0.20 2.38 17.59
CA SER A 184 -1.14 2.87 17.94
C SER A 184 -1.77 2.11 19.11
N GLY A 185 -1.28 0.91 19.43
CA GLY A 185 -1.94 -0.05 20.30
C GLY A 185 -3.20 -0.65 19.68
N VAL A 186 -3.32 -0.59 18.35
CA VAL A 186 -4.40 -1.19 17.57
C VAL A 186 -3.82 -2.24 16.64
N HIS A 187 -4.54 -3.33 16.52
CA HIS A 187 -4.23 -4.43 15.63
C HIS A 187 -5.42 -4.70 14.72
N VAL A 188 -5.17 -5.25 13.54
CA VAL A 188 -6.22 -5.56 12.59
C VAL A 188 -6.02 -6.94 11.98
N ALA A 189 -7.12 -7.64 11.79
CA ALA A 189 -7.19 -8.88 11.01
C ALA A 189 -8.20 -8.71 9.88
N TYR A 190 -7.89 -9.35 8.73
CA TYR A 190 -8.72 -9.36 7.54
C TYR A 190 -8.94 -10.79 7.09
N TRP A 191 -10.17 -11.09 6.66
CA TRP A 191 -10.48 -12.34 5.98
C TRP A 191 -11.70 -12.17 5.09
N ILE A 192 -11.93 -13.13 4.20
CA ILE A 192 -13.09 -13.16 3.31
C ILE A 192 -14.09 -14.17 3.83
N VAL A 193 -15.37 -13.83 3.69
CA VAL A 193 -16.49 -14.70 4.00
C VAL A 193 -17.41 -14.79 2.79
N PRO A 194 -18.17 -15.88 2.59
CA PRO A 194 -19.23 -15.94 1.61
C PRO A 194 -20.25 -14.81 1.85
N ARG A 195 -20.66 -14.14 0.78
CA ARG A 195 -21.72 -13.13 0.82
C ARG A 195 -23.06 -13.79 1.09
N ASP A 196 -23.88 -13.15 1.91
CA ASP A 196 -25.24 -13.58 2.15
C ASP A 196 -26.25 -12.45 1.92
N ASN A 197 -27.55 -12.75 2.08
CA ASN A 197 -28.64 -11.81 1.80
C ASN A 197 -28.70 -10.60 2.74
N THR A 198 -27.92 -10.58 3.82
CA THR A 198 -27.80 -9.43 4.73
C THR A 198 -26.69 -8.48 4.32
N ASP A 199 -25.84 -8.89 3.38
CA ASP A 199 -24.71 -8.09 2.91
C ASP A 199 -25.15 -7.14 1.79
N THR A 200 -24.77 -5.89 1.93
CA THR A 200 -25.08 -4.81 0.97
C THR A 200 -23.78 -4.21 0.42
N ASP A 201 -23.87 -3.40 -0.62
CA ASP A 201 -22.75 -2.63 -1.18
C ASP A 201 -22.40 -1.40 -0.33
N ILE A 202 -22.95 -1.31 0.87
CA ILE A 202 -22.60 -0.29 1.87
C ILE A 202 -21.65 -0.90 2.90
N ALA A 203 -20.49 -0.28 3.10
CA ALA A 203 -19.59 -0.67 4.17
C ALA A 203 -20.28 -0.52 5.52
N THR A 204 -20.38 -1.58 6.28
CA THR A 204 -21.07 -1.59 7.56
C THR A 204 -20.08 -1.68 8.71
N MET A 205 -20.13 -0.72 9.64
CA MET A 205 -19.25 -0.65 10.80
C MET A 205 -20.04 -0.95 12.08
N TYR A 206 -19.49 -1.84 12.90
CA TYR A 206 -20.06 -2.23 14.19
C TYR A 206 -19.02 -2.14 15.31
N ASN A 207 -19.26 -1.33 16.31
CA ASN A 207 -18.44 -1.26 17.52
C ASN A 207 -18.95 -2.22 18.60
N ALA A 208 -18.08 -3.13 19.06
CA ALA A 208 -18.32 -3.97 20.21
C ALA A 208 -17.52 -3.51 21.43
N PRO A 209 -17.99 -3.76 22.65
CA PRO A 209 -17.24 -3.48 23.87
C PRO A 209 -15.87 -4.15 23.88
N GLY A 210 -14.90 -3.60 24.60
CA GLY A 210 -13.53 -4.10 24.66
C GLY A 210 -12.60 -3.52 23.60
N GLY A 211 -12.93 -2.38 22.98
CA GLY A 211 -12.11 -1.75 21.96
C GLY A 211 -12.09 -2.52 20.63
N ARG A 212 -13.22 -3.10 20.28
CA ARG A 212 -13.42 -3.95 19.09
C ARG A 212 -14.26 -3.21 18.05
N LEU A 213 -13.81 -3.24 16.79
CA LEU A 213 -14.56 -2.71 15.65
C LEU A 213 -14.55 -3.74 14.53
N LEU A 214 -15.72 -4.12 14.05
CA LEU A 214 -15.89 -4.93 12.85
C LEU A 214 -16.32 -4.02 11.70
N ILE A 215 -15.75 -4.25 10.53
CA ILE A 215 -16.20 -3.63 9.29
C ILE A 215 -16.47 -4.76 8.31
N ARG A 216 -17.65 -4.73 7.69
CA ARG A 216 -18.06 -5.61 6.62
C ARG A 216 -18.11 -4.81 5.32
N ARG A 217 -17.45 -5.29 4.27
CA ARG A 217 -17.39 -4.66 2.95
C ARG A 217 -17.55 -5.71 1.86
N SER A 218 -18.63 -5.68 1.09
CA SER A 218 -18.83 -6.59 -0.05
C SER A 218 -18.05 -6.08 -1.25
N HIS A 219 -17.21 -6.93 -1.84
CA HIS A 219 -16.38 -6.56 -2.99
C HIS A 219 -16.75 -7.30 -4.27
N SER A 220 -17.61 -8.32 -4.17
CA SER A 220 -18.12 -9.07 -5.31
C SER A 220 -19.55 -9.53 -5.06
N ALA A 221 -20.13 -10.25 -6.04
CA ALA A 221 -21.44 -10.87 -5.90
C ALA A 221 -21.45 -12.01 -4.87
N ASP A 222 -20.31 -12.66 -4.66
CA ASP A 222 -20.20 -13.91 -3.90
C ASP A 222 -19.41 -13.78 -2.60
N GLU A 223 -18.66 -12.68 -2.41
CA GLU A 223 -17.70 -12.54 -1.33
C GLU A 223 -17.79 -11.20 -0.61
N THR A 224 -17.54 -11.24 0.69
CA THR A 224 -17.54 -10.10 1.61
C THR A 224 -16.26 -10.10 2.44
N GLN A 225 -15.63 -8.95 2.56
CA GLN A 225 -14.45 -8.73 3.39
C GLN A 225 -14.84 -8.40 4.81
N ILE A 226 -14.16 -8.98 5.78
CA ILE A 226 -14.27 -8.65 7.20
C ILE A 226 -12.96 -8.04 7.67
N TYR A 227 -13.07 -6.89 8.31
CA TYR A 227 -11.98 -6.24 9.02
C TYR A 227 -12.32 -6.26 10.49
N PHE A 228 -11.43 -6.80 11.29
CA PHE A 228 -11.59 -6.79 12.74
C PHE A 228 -10.45 -6.00 13.38
N PHE A 229 -10.75 -4.80 13.84
CA PHE A 229 -9.81 -3.97 14.60
C PHE A 229 -9.96 -4.26 16.10
N LEU A 230 -8.83 -4.42 16.75
CA LEU A 230 -8.73 -4.66 18.20
C LEU A 230 -7.77 -3.65 18.82
N ARG A 231 -8.23 -2.88 19.79
CA ARG A 231 -7.39 -2.07 20.64
C ARG A 231 -6.89 -2.89 21.82
N ASP A 232 -5.66 -3.35 21.74
CA ASP A 232 -5.01 -4.17 22.76
C ASP A 232 -3.49 -3.94 22.67
N ASP A 233 -2.90 -3.33 23.69
CA ASP A 233 -1.46 -3.04 23.74
C ASP A 233 -0.66 -4.09 24.51
N SER A 234 -1.21 -5.31 24.66
CA SER A 234 -0.54 -6.42 25.35
C SER A 234 0.63 -6.98 24.53
N ALA A 235 1.61 -7.53 25.24
CA ALA A 235 2.74 -8.22 24.62
C ALA A 235 2.28 -9.47 23.81
N GLU A 236 1.23 -10.14 24.27
CA GLU A 236 0.62 -11.28 23.59
C GLU A 236 0.11 -10.89 22.21
N THR A 237 -0.69 -9.82 22.12
CA THR A 237 -1.26 -9.35 20.86
C THR A 237 -0.18 -8.85 19.90
N ARG A 238 0.89 -8.22 20.39
CA ARG A 238 2.03 -7.88 19.56
C ARG A 238 2.81 -9.09 19.03
N ALA A 239 2.90 -10.15 19.82
CA ALA A 239 3.65 -11.34 19.43
C ALA A 239 2.92 -12.20 18.38
N ILE A 240 1.58 -12.15 18.32
CA ILE A 240 0.78 -13.03 17.47
C ILE A 240 1.10 -12.91 15.98
N HIS A 241 1.47 -11.72 15.51
CA HIS A 241 1.77 -11.47 14.08
C HIS A 241 3.02 -12.22 13.56
N ARG A 242 3.79 -12.84 14.45
CA ARG A 242 4.98 -13.65 14.11
C ARG A 242 4.73 -15.15 14.24
N LYS A 243 3.53 -15.54 14.67
CA LYS A 243 3.15 -16.94 14.88
C LYS A 243 2.65 -17.56 13.57
N PRO A 244 2.59 -18.90 13.48
CA PRO A 244 1.93 -19.58 12.36
C PRO A 244 0.49 -19.10 12.16
N VAL A 245 0.00 -19.15 10.92
CA VAL A 245 -1.34 -18.63 10.55
C VAL A 245 -2.46 -19.25 11.38
N ASP A 246 -2.39 -20.55 11.66
CA ASP A 246 -3.40 -21.23 12.47
C ASP A 246 -3.45 -20.74 13.92
N GLU A 247 -2.30 -20.39 14.50
CA GLU A 247 -2.26 -19.77 15.83
C GLU A 247 -2.84 -18.37 15.79
N GLN A 248 -2.53 -17.60 14.73
CA GLN A 248 -3.11 -16.29 14.52
C GLN A 248 -4.63 -16.36 14.42
N LYS A 249 -5.17 -17.24 13.56
CA LYS A 249 -6.62 -17.43 13.43
C LYS A 249 -7.30 -17.79 14.76
N ARG A 250 -6.74 -18.74 15.50
CA ARG A 250 -7.26 -19.12 16.84
C ARG A 250 -7.28 -17.96 17.82
N PHE A 251 -6.21 -17.17 17.85
CA PHE A 251 -6.12 -15.97 18.70
C PHE A 251 -7.22 -14.97 18.34
N TRP A 252 -7.33 -14.62 17.05
CA TRP A 252 -8.32 -13.68 16.56
C TRP A 252 -9.76 -14.17 16.76
N ALA A 253 -10.01 -15.45 16.57
CA ALA A 253 -11.30 -16.07 16.90
C ALA A 253 -11.64 -15.90 18.38
N GLY A 254 -10.67 -16.11 19.28
CA GLY A 254 -10.86 -15.89 20.73
C GLY A 254 -11.22 -14.44 21.07
N LYS A 255 -10.60 -13.47 20.41
CA LYS A 255 -10.88 -12.02 20.61
C LYS A 255 -12.22 -11.58 20.00
N LEU A 256 -12.71 -12.26 18.95
CA LEU A 256 -13.99 -11.95 18.29
C LEU A 256 -15.19 -12.53 19.01
N ARG A 257 -15.04 -13.67 19.72
CA ARG A 257 -16.14 -14.34 20.41
C ARG A 257 -16.93 -13.39 21.31
N GLY A 258 -18.26 -13.48 21.25
CA GLY A 258 -19.15 -12.64 22.03
C GLY A 258 -19.12 -11.16 21.65
N ALA A 259 -18.63 -10.80 20.47
CA ALA A 259 -18.68 -9.42 19.99
C ALA A 259 -20.11 -8.95 19.70
N GLY A 260 -21.03 -9.86 19.38
CA GLY A 260 -22.40 -9.54 18.96
C GLY A 260 -22.53 -9.36 17.45
N TRP A 261 -23.66 -8.83 16.99
CA TRP A 261 -24.00 -8.69 15.56
C TRP A 261 -23.83 -10.03 14.82
N GLN A 262 -23.10 -10.07 13.73
CA GLN A 262 -22.82 -11.26 12.91
C GLN A 262 -21.49 -11.96 13.26
N ALA A 263 -20.94 -11.71 14.45
CA ALA A 263 -19.62 -12.24 14.83
C ALA A 263 -19.52 -13.77 14.69
N ASP A 264 -20.56 -14.53 14.99
CA ASP A 264 -20.55 -16.00 14.89
C ASP A 264 -20.43 -16.47 13.42
N ARG A 265 -21.10 -15.79 12.48
CA ARG A 265 -20.94 -16.03 11.04
C ARG A 265 -19.49 -15.77 10.60
N PHE A 266 -18.92 -14.66 11.03
CA PHE A 266 -17.56 -14.27 10.67
C PHE A 266 -16.51 -15.20 11.29
N LEU A 267 -16.76 -15.70 12.48
CA LEU A 267 -15.92 -16.71 13.15
C LEU A 267 -15.87 -18.02 12.37
N HIS A 268 -17.03 -18.53 11.96
CA HIS A 268 -17.10 -19.77 11.20
C HIS A 268 -16.30 -19.69 9.89
N ALA A 269 -16.40 -18.57 9.18
CA ALA A 269 -15.64 -18.38 7.96
C ALA A 269 -14.14 -18.13 8.20
N LEU A 270 -13.76 -17.55 9.34
CA LEU A 270 -12.34 -17.34 9.68
C LEU A 270 -11.56 -18.66 9.76
N GLU A 271 -12.18 -19.73 10.25
CA GLU A 271 -11.54 -21.03 10.39
C GLU A 271 -11.11 -21.61 9.03
N THR A 272 -11.94 -21.44 8.00
CA THR A 272 -11.75 -22.02 6.67
C THR A 272 -11.17 -21.04 5.62
N SER A 273 -11.14 -19.75 5.89
CA SER A 273 -10.68 -18.75 4.92
C SER A 273 -9.18 -18.87 4.63
N ASP A 274 -8.82 -19.06 3.39
CA ASP A 274 -7.42 -19.03 2.93
C ASP A 274 -6.89 -17.57 2.81
N ASN A 275 -7.80 -16.62 2.64
CA ASN A 275 -7.47 -15.19 2.57
C ASN A 275 -7.50 -14.55 3.97
N PHE A 276 -6.55 -14.95 4.82
CA PHE A 276 -6.38 -14.36 6.14
C PHE A 276 -5.08 -13.56 6.22
N TYR A 277 -5.17 -12.37 6.83
CA TYR A 277 -4.03 -11.52 7.10
C TYR A 277 -4.23 -10.69 8.36
N CYS A 278 -3.20 -10.52 9.17
CA CYS A 278 -3.24 -9.61 10.31
C CYS A 278 -1.93 -8.85 10.50
N HIS A 279 -2.03 -7.65 11.08
CA HIS A 279 -0.86 -6.85 11.43
C HIS A 279 -1.17 -5.86 12.55
N GLU A 280 -0.11 -5.31 13.16
CA GLU A 280 -0.19 -4.15 14.05
C GLU A 280 -0.33 -2.87 13.22
N VAL A 281 -1.22 -1.99 13.65
CA VAL A 281 -1.38 -0.64 13.09
C VAL A 281 -0.27 0.24 13.63
N VAL A 282 0.76 0.47 12.82
CA VAL A 282 1.90 1.30 13.17
C VAL A 282 2.20 2.32 12.08
N GLN A 283 2.90 3.36 12.44
CA GLN A 283 3.60 4.24 11.53
C GLN A 283 5.10 3.94 11.61
N ILE A 284 5.76 3.89 10.46
CA ILE A 284 7.22 3.81 10.39
C ILE A 284 7.79 5.21 10.24
N VAL A 285 8.64 5.60 11.20
CA VAL A 285 9.34 6.89 11.21
C VAL A 285 10.84 6.58 11.28
N ALA A 286 11.47 6.42 10.13
CA ALA A 286 12.89 6.17 10.02
C ALA A 286 13.63 7.48 9.72
N ASP A 287 14.69 7.74 10.49
CA ASP A 287 15.50 8.96 10.32
C ASP A 287 16.26 8.95 8.99
N ARG A 288 16.58 7.77 8.49
CA ARG A 288 17.33 7.54 7.26
C ARG A 288 16.61 6.53 6.38
N TRP A 289 16.48 6.83 5.08
CA TRP A 289 15.88 5.93 4.10
C TRP A 289 16.90 5.35 3.12
N HIS A 290 18.15 5.78 3.18
CA HIS A 290 19.21 5.23 2.35
C HIS A 290 20.57 5.27 3.05
N GLN A 291 21.48 4.41 2.62
CA GLN A 291 22.89 4.44 3.00
C GLN A 291 23.75 3.83 1.88
N GLY A 292 24.66 4.63 1.32
CA GLY A 292 25.52 4.17 0.23
C GLY A 292 24.70 3.70 -0.99
N ARG A 293 24.78 2.42 -1.28
CA ARG A 293 24.13 1.74 -2.41
C ARG A 293 22.76 1.13 -2.06
N VAL A 294 22.28 1.34 -0.86
CA VAL A 294 21.03 0.76 -0.34
C VAL A 294 19.99 1.84 -0.12
N VAL A 295 18.76 1.63 -0.61
CA VAL A 295 17.62 2.53 -0.41
C VAL A 295 16.39 1.74 0.03
N LEU A 296 15.56 2.36 0.87
CA LEU A 296 14.26 1.82 1.33
C LEU A 296 13.11 2.42 0.55
N LEU A 297 12.08 1.61 0.28
CA LEU A 297 10.84 2.03 -0.36
C LEU A 297 9.60 1.55 0.40
N GLY A 298 8.51 2.28 0.23
CA GLY A 298 7.20 1.94 0.79
C GLY A 298 7.25 1.80 2.31
N ASP A 299 6.57 0.78 2.84
CA ASP A 299 6.51 0.55 4.29
C ASP A 299 7.87 0.26 4.94
N ALA A 300 8.87 -0.14 4.16
CA ALA A 300 10.23 -0.29 4.66
C ALA A 300 10.84 1.07 5.05
N ALA A 301 10.51 2.14 4.36
CA ALA A 301 10.98 3.50 4.60
C ALA A 301 10.03 4.31 5.50
N HIS A 302 8.72 4.29 5.18
CA HIS A 302 7.75 5.29 5.66
C HIS A 302 6.33 4.72 5.78
N GLY A 303 6.17 3.50 6.28
CA GLY A 303 4.85 2.89 6.44
C GLY A 303 3.87 3.81 7.15
N LEU A 304 2.73 4.06 6.54
CA LEU A 304 1.64 4.86 7.10
C LEU A 304 0.60 3.94 7.74
N PRO A 305 -0.09 4.38 8.81
CA PRO A 305 -1.20 3.63 9.35
C PRO A 305 -2.36 3.53 8.33
N PRO A 306 -3.26 2.54 8.48
CA PRO A 306 -4.35 2.33 7.52
C PRO A 306 -5.31 3.53 7.48
N ALA A 307 -5.13 4.35 6.45
CA ALA A 307 -5.96 5.51 6.11
C ALA A 307 -6.00 5.72 4.57
N GLY A 308 -5.78 4.64 3.81
CA GLY A 308 -5.82 4.66 2.34
C GLY A 308 -4.60 5.27 1.65
N TRP A 309 -3.48 5.50 2.35
CA TRP A 309 -2.27 6.13 1.78
C TRP A 309 -1.09 5.18 1.57
N GLY A 310 -1.13 3.95 2.10
CA GLY A 310 0.01 3.01 2.07
C GLY A 310 0.41 2.61 0.65
N VAL A 311 -0.55 2.22 -0.18
CA VAL A 311 -0.30 1.85 -1.58
C VAL A 311 0.12 3.08 -2.39
N THR A 312 -0.61 4.18 -2.24
CA THR A 312 -0.28 5.45 -2.89
C THR A 312 1.17 5.88 -2.60
N SER A 313 1.58 5.90 -1.32
CA SER A 313 2.95 6.27 -0.96
C SER A 313 4.01 5.30 -1.49
N SER A 314 3.68 4.01 -1.58
CA SER A 314 4.57 2.98 -2.13
C SER A 314 4.84 3.18 -3.61
N ILE A 315 3.80 3.39 -4.41
CA ILE A 315 3.90 3.59 -5.87
C ILE A 315 4.56 4.94 -6.19
N VAL A 316 4.16 6.01 -5.50
CA VAL A 316 4.75 7.36 -5.66
C VAL A 316 6.23 7.36 -5.29
N GLY A 317 6.59 6.73 -4.17
CA GLY A 317 7.99 6.64 -3.74
C GLY A 317 8.86 5.87 -4.73
N SER A 318 8.33 4.76 -5.28
CA SER A 318 9.03 3.98 -6.31
C SER A 318 9.25 4.80 -7.58
N TYR A 319 8.24 5.51 -8.04
CA TYR A 319 8.32 6.38 -9.22
C TYR A 319 9.40 7.45 -9.03
N ILE A 320 9.36 8.19 -7.94
CA ILE A 320 10.34 9.26 -7.67
C ILE A 320 11.76 8.69 -7.56
N MET A 321 11.96 7.61 -6.79
CA MET A 321 13.28 7.02 -6.58
C MET A 321 13.91 6.58 -7.90
N THR A 322 13.14 5.90 -8.75
CA THR A 322 13.66 5.37 -10.03
C THR A 322 14.01 6.47 -11.01
N HIS A 323 13.23 7.55 -11.07
CA HIS A 323 13.51 8.69 -11.94
C HIS A 323 14.67 9.56 -11.41
N GLU A 324 14.82 9.73 -10.11
CA GLU A 324 15.99 10.41 -9.55
C GLU A 324 17.27 9.60 -9.79
N LEU A 325 17.20 8.26 -9.76
CA LEU A 325 18.32 7.40 -10.14
C LEU A 325 18.66 7.55 -11.64
N ALA A 326 17.68 7.57 -12.51
CA ALA A 326 17.88 7.77 -13.95
C ALA A 326 18.51 9.13 -14.29
N ARG A 327 18.19 10.18 -13.52
CA ARG A 327 18.80 11.53 -13.69
C ARG A 327 20.25 11.60 -13.21
N THR A 328 20.68 10.72 -12.32
CA THR A 328 22.04 10.75 -11.74
C THR A 328 22.58 9.31 -11.56
N PRO A 329 22.76 8.59 -12.66
CA PRO A 329 23.13 7.18 -12.62
C PRO A 329 24.51 6.91 -11.99
N ASP A 330 25.43 7.89 -12.08
CA ASP A 330 26.80 7.77 -11.55
C ASP A 330 26.90 8.09 -10.05
N ASN A 331 25.84 8.65 -9.45
CA ASN A 331 25.81 8.97 -8.02
C ASN A 331 24.48 8.50 -7.38
N PRO A 332 24.31 7.21 -7.12
CA PRO A 332 23.09 6.67 -6.50
C PRO A 332 22.76 7.30 -5.14
N SER A 333 23.76 7.57 -4.32
CA SER A 333 23.56 8.18 -3.00
C SER A 333 22.91 9.57 -3.10
N ALA A 334 23.31 10.38 -4.08
CA ALA A 334 22.68 11.66 -4.33
C ALA A 334 21.26 11.52 -4.90
N ALA A 335 21.01 10.50 -5.75
CA ALA A 335 19.66 10.20 -6.24
C ALA A 335 18.73 9.81 -5.09
N PHE A 336 19.18 8.94 -4.20
CA PHE A 336 18.42 8.49 -3.03
C PHE A 336 18.15 9.64 -2.03
N ALA A 337 19.10 10.54 -1.85
CA ALA A 337 18.91 11.74 -1.03
C ALA A 337 17.82 12.66 -1.60
N ARG A 338 17.75 12.83 -2.93
CA ARG A 338 16.70 13.62 -3.59
C ARG A 338 15.33 12.94 -3.50
N TYR A 339 15.27 11.62 -3.70
CA TYR A 339 14.06 10.84 -3.46
C TYR A 339 13.53 11.06 -2.04
N GLU A 340 14.40 10.91 -1.04
CA GLU A 340 14.03 11.10 0.36
C GLU A 340 13.54 12.52 0.61
N ALA A 341 14.25 13.54 0.10
CA ALA A 341 13.87 14.93 0.24
C ALA A 341 12.51 15.26 -0.41
N ALA A 342 12.21 14.68 -1.58
CA ALA A 342 10.95 14.86 -2.28
C ALA A 342 9.77 14.17 -1.57
N MET A 343 10.00 12.98 -0.99
CA MET A 343 8.94 12.19 -0.37
C MET A 343 8.63 12.60 1.08
N ARG A 344 9.59 13.09 1.86
CA ARG A 344 9.36 13.44 3.27
C ARG A 344 8.21 14.44 3.49
N PRO A 345 8.07 15.52 2.71
CA PRO A 345 6.92 16.43 2.86
C PRO A 345 5.58 15.76 2.54
N PHE A 346 5.55 14.88 1.52
CA PHE A 346 4.35 14.10 1.19
C PHE A 346 3.94 13.21 2.35
N ILE A 347 4.84 12.39 2.86
CA ILE A 347 4.58 11.50 3.99
C ILE A 347 4.13 12.29 5.22
N LYS A 348 4.84 13.37 5.56
CA LYS A 348 4.49 14.22 6.70
C LYS A 348 3.08 14.81 6.59
N SER A 349 2.63 15.14 5.38
CA SER A 349 1.27 15.65 5.14
C SER A 349 0.17 14.60 5.38
N LYS A 350 0.52 13.31 5.33
CA LYS A 350 -0.40 12.18 5.51
C LYS A 350 -0.29 11.51 6.88
N GLU A 351 0.65 11.97 7.71
CA GLU A 351 0.79 11.49 9.08
C GLU A 351 -0.40 11.89 9.93
N PRO A 352 -0.94 10.98 10.77
CA PRO A 352 -1.95 11.36 11.72
C PRO A 352 -1.33 12.29 12.77
N ALA A 353 -2.03 13.35 13.11
CA ALA A 353 -1.61 14.26 14.18
C ALA A 353 -1.43 13.51 15.52
N SER A 354 -2.25 12.50 15.75
CA SER A 354 -2.18 11.64 16.93
C SER A 354 -2.91 10.31 16.69
N PHE A 355 -2.44 9.25 17.34
CA PHE A 355 -3.19 7.99 17.43
C PHE A 355 -4.37 8.03 18.42
N ALA A 356 -4.63 9.15 19.07
CA ALA A 356 -5.81 9.31 19.92
C ALA A 356 -7.12 9.11 19.16
N SER A 357 -7.15 9.41 17.84
CA SER A 357 -8.31 9.14 16.97
C SER A 357 -8.73 7.67 16.96
N TYR A 358 -7.77 6.74 16.99
CA TYR A 358 -8.07 5.30 17.07
C TYR A 358 -8.72 4.91 18.42
N ARG A 359 -8.38 5.58 19.51
CA ARG A 359 -9.02 5.36 20.82
C ARG A 359 -10.48 5.84 20.82
N ILE A 360 -10.76 6.91 20.10
CA ILE A 360 -12.12 7.44 19.93
C ILE A 360 -12.93 6.49 19.05
N LEU A 361 -12.35 6.00 17.96
CA LEU A 361 -13.00 5.09 17.01
C LEU A 361 -13.25 3.69 17.62
N LEU A 362 -12.45 3.27 18.62
CA LEU A 362 -12.53 1.97 19.28
C LEU A 362 -12.86 2.11 20.79
N PRO A 363 -14.09 2.54 21.15
CA PRO A 363 -14.47 2.68 22.55
C PRO A 363 -14.49 1.31 23.26
N SER A 364 -14.05 1.27 24.52
CA SER A 364 -13.98 0.03 25.28
C SER A 364 -15.28 -0.34 26.02
N THR A 365 -16.15 0.62 26.25
CA THR A 365 -17.34 0.44 27.07
C THR A 365 -18.63 0.66 26.26
N ARG A 366 -19.72 0.01 26.66
CA ARG A 366 -21.05 0.23 26.05
C ARG A 366 -21.48 1.70 26.13
N LEU A 367 -21.18 2.38 27.24
CA LEU A 367 -21.46 3.81 27.39
C LEU A 367 -20.65 4.65 26.40
N GLY A 368 -19.34 4.35 26.26
CA GLY A 368 -18.47 5.01 25.28
C GLY A 368 -18.95 4.82 23.85
N ILE A 369 -19.45 3.63 23.49
CA ILE A 369 -20.02 3.36 22.17
C ILE A 369 -21.27 4.20 21.94
N ARG A 370 -22.19 4.24 22.92
CA ARG A 370 -23.40 5.09 22.82
C ARG A 370 -23.06 6.57 22.65
N LEU A 371 -22.13 7.07 23.44
CA LEU A 371 -21.66 8.46 23.35
C LEU A 371 -21.02 8.74 21.97
N PHE A 372 -20.17 7.83 21.47
CA PHE A 372 -19.54 7.92 20.15
C PHE A 372 -20.60 8.01 19.03
N HIS A 373 -21.62 7.16 19.06
CA HIS A 373 -22.71 7.19 18.09
C HIS A 373 -23.53 8.50 18.18
N THR A 374 -23.85 8.96 19.40
CA THR A 374 -24.62 10.20 19.60
C THR A 374 -23.84 11.44 19.12
N LEU A 375 -22.55 11.51 19.45
CA LEU A 375 -21.68 12.61 18.99
C LEU A 375 -21.47 12.59 17.48
N GLY A 376 -21.32 11.40 16.89
CA GLY A 376 -21.23 11.22 15.43
C GLY A 376 -22.49 11.72 14.69
N GLN A 377 -23.66 11.45 15.25
CA GLN A 377 -24.94 11.98 14.72
C GLN A 377 -25.02 13.50 14.84
N GLY A 378 -24.61 14.04 15.98
CA GLY A 378 -24.58 15.50 16.22
C GLY A 378 -23.60 16.22 15.29
N ALA A 379 -22.38 15.71 15.14
CA ALA A 379 -21.39 16.28 14.24
C ALA A 379 -21.86 16.29 12.77
N ARG A 380 -22.53 15.23 12.31
CA ARG A 380 -23.15 15.18 10.99
C ARG A 380 -24.21 16.26 10.79
N THR A 381 -25.08 16.45 11.78
CA THR A 381 -26.13 17.47 11.73
C THR A 381 -25.53 18.87 11.63
N ILE A 382 -24.47 19.13 12.39
CA ILE A 382 -23.72 20.40 12.36
C ILE A 382 -23.02 20.59 11.01
N MET A 383 -22.32 19.57 10.49
CA MET A 383 -21.65 19.64 9.18
C MET A 383 -22.64 19.89 8.04
N LEU A 384 -23.78 19.19 8.03
CA LEU A 384 -24.84 19.41 7.05
C LEU A 384 -25.48 20.81 7.18
N GLY A 385 -25.58 21.33 8.40
CA GLY A 385 -26.00 22.71 8.66
C GLY A 385 -25.02 23.73 8.09
N ILE A 386 -23.72 23.54 8.35
CA ILE A 386 -22.65 24.44 7.85
C ILE A 386 -22.55 24.37 6.32
N SER A 387 -22.66 23.19 5.71
CA SER A 387 -22.62 23.05 4.26
C SER A 387 -23.79 23.75 3.57
N LYS A 388 -25.01 23.65 4.13
CA LYS A 388 -26.19 24.37 3.64
C LYS A 388 -26.03 25.88 3.79
N VAL A 389 -25.42 26.36 4.88
CA VAL A 389 -25.15 27.79 5.09
C VAL A 389 -24.04 28.24 4.13
N ARG A 390 -22.94 27.48 3.96
CA ARG A 390 -21.89 27.81 2.97
C ARG A 390 -22.43 27.83 1.54
N ALA A 391 -23.24 26.85 1.14
CA ALA A 391 -23.86 26.84 -0.19
C ALA A 391 -24.74 28.07 -0.45
N ARG A 392 -25.45 28.57 0.56
CA ARG A 392 -26.24 29.82 0.46
C ARG A 392 -25.38 31.08 0.36
N PHE A 393 -24.17 31.08 0.92
CA PHE A 393 -23.26 32.22 0.84
C PHE A 393 -22.29 32.15 -0.35
N SER A 394 -22.01 30.95 -0.89
CA SER A 394 -21.11 30.78 -2.04
C SER A 394 -21.70 31.23 -3.37
N THR A 395 -23.04 31.37 -3.48
CA THR A 395 -23.70 31.97 -4.65
C THR A 395 -23.57 33.48 -4.71
N ALA A 396 -23.09 34.13 -3.65
CA ALA A 396 -23.02 35.59 -3.54
C ALA A 396 -21.64 36.18 -3.77
N THR A 397 -20.56 35.39 -3.71
CA THR A 397 -19.19 35.89 -3.91
C THR A 397 -18.39 34.85 -4.70
N GLY A 398 -18.25 35.09 -6.01
CA GLY A 398 -17.38 34.32 -6.89
C GLY A 398 -15.89 34.52 -6.54
N ARG A 399 -15.45 34.06 -5.39
CA ARG A 399 -14.04 33.97 -5.00
C ARG A 399 -13.70 32.52 -4.71
N ASP A 400 -12.94 31.96 -5.64
CA ASP A 400 -12.19 30.72 -5.50
C ASP A 400 -11.27 30.83 -4.28
N SER A 401 -11.71 30.27 -3.15
CA SER A 401 -10.93 30.26 -1.90
C SER A 401 -10.06 29.02 -1.74
N ASN A 402 -9.66 28.40 -2.87
CA ASN A 402 -8.76 27.23 -2.87
C ASN A 402 -7.35 27.60 -3.35
N ARG A 403 -6.83 28.75 -2.87
CA ARG A 403 -5.42 29.14 -3.07
C ARG A 403 -4.63 28.95 -1.80
N ASP A 404 -3.59 28.10 -1.90
CA ASP A 404 -2.36 28.07 -1.12
C ASP A 404 -2.46 27.71 0.38
N ARG A 405 -2.67 26.42 0.66
CA ARG A 405 -1.79 25.71 1.60
C ARG A 405 -0.93 24.79 0.73
N GLY A 406 0.40 24.99 0.73
CA GLY A 406 1.36 24.33 -0.16
C GLY A 406 1.06 22.84 -0.34
N THR A 407 0.24 22.53 -1.32
CA THR A 407 -0.09 21.17 -1.70
C THR A 407 1.14 20.57 -2.35
N TRP A 408 1.67 19.51 -1.75
CA TRP A 408 2.73 18.74 -2.37
C TRP A 408 2.25 18.28 -3.77
N THR A 409 3.08 18.45 -4.77
CA THR A 409 2.81 18.04 -6.14
C THR A 409 3.82 16.98 -6.58
N LEU A 410 3.36 16.02 -7.39
CA LEU A 410 4.24 15.02 -7.97
C LEU A 410 5.32 15.70 -8.81
N PRO A 411 6.62 15.44 -8.60
CA PRO A 411 7.67 15.92 -9.46
C PRO A 411 7.45 15.45 -10.92
N VAL A 412 7.71 16.34 -11.86
CA VAL A 412 7.57 16.04 -13.30
C VAL A 412 8.85 15.40 -13.81
N TYR A 413 8.72 14.20 -14.37
CA TYR A 413 9.82 13.48 -15.02
C TYR A 413 9.46 13.13 -16.46
N ASP A 414 10.49 12.88 -17.27
CA ASP A 414 10.34 12.35 -18.62
C ASP A 414 10.23 10.81 -18.54
N ASP A 415 9.06 10.28 -18.87
CA ASP A 415 8.79 8.85 -18.84
C ASP A 415 9.18 8.13 -20.15
N SER A 416 9.86 8.81 -21.08
CA SER A 416 10.32 8.20 -22.32
C SER A 416 11.27 7.02 -22.03
N PRO A 417 11.07 5.84 -22.66
CA PRO A 417 11.98 4.72 -22.47
C PRO A 417 13.38 5.11 -22.97
N SER A 418 14.41 4.72 -22.21
CA SER A 418 15.78 4.80 -22.73
C SER A 418 15.88 4.01 -24.04
N PRO A 419 16.51 4.53 -25.09
CA PRO A 419 16.66 3.80 -26.34
C PRO A 419 17.40 2.50 -26.05
N ALA A 420 16.70 1.36 -26.14
CA ALA A 420 17.28 0.04 -26.07
C ALA A 420 18.35 -0.03 -27.17
N GLY A 421 19.57 -0.46 -26.82
CA GLY A 421 20.62 -0.67 -27.78
C GLY A 421 20.12 -1.55 -28.93
N SER A 422 19.99 -0.98 -30.11
CA SER A 422 19.67 -1.73 -31.33
C SER A 422 20.79 -2.76 -31.52
N SER A 423 20.51 -4.03 -31.14
CA SER A 423 21.32 -5.14 -31.58
C SER A 423 21.22 -5.16 -33.12
N SER A 424 22.32 -4.74 -33.78
CA SER A 424 22.50 -4.85 -35.21
C SER A 424 22.38 -6.32 -35.60
N MET A 425 21.20 -6.75 -36.06
CA MET A 425 21.10 -7.93 -36.89
C MET A 425 21.78 -7.59 -38.22
N SER A 426 23.01 -8.06 -38.37
CA SER A 426 23.72 -8.06 -39.64
C SER A 426 22.90 -8.89 -40.64
N SER A 427 22.26 -8.19 -41.57
CA SER A 427 21.65 -8.79 -42.76
C SER A 427 22.75 -9.42 -43.61
N GLY A 428 22.90 -10.74 -43.50
CA GLY A 428 23.71 -11.52 -44.44
C GLY A 428 23.13 -11.39 -45.83
N GLU A 429 23.83 -10.72 -46.72
CA GLU A 429 23.55 -10.68 -48.15
C GLU A 429 23.62 -12.10 -48.73
N ALA A 430 22.47 -12.65 -49.08
CA ALA A 430 22.37 -13.83 -49.91
C ALA A 430 22.66 -13.45 -51.37
N ARG A 431 23.86 -13.75 -51.83
CA ARG A 431 24.21 -13.74 -53.28
C ARG A 431 23.35 -14.74 -54.00
N ARG A 432 22.46 -14.26 -54.87
CA ARG A 432 21.77 -15.03 -55.87
C ARG A 432 22.74 -15.27 -57.04
N GLY A 433 23.18 -16.52 -57.20
CA GLY A 433 23.77 -17.03 -58.43
C GLY A 433 22.64 -17.40 -59.43
N GLY A 434 22.66 -16.79 -60.59
CA GLY A 434 21.74 -17.09 -61.68
C GLY A 434 22.10 -18.40 -62.38
N PRO A 435 21.18 -19.02 -63.11
CA PRO A 435 21.41 -20.28 -63.84
C PRO A 435 21.95 -19.97 -65.22
N GLU A 436 23.12 -20.60 -65.55
CA GLU A 436 23.54 -20.80 -66.94
C GLU A 436 22.85 -22.01 -67.53
N ARG A 437 22.41 -21.82 -68.78
CA ARG A 437 21.83 -22.85 -69.65
C ARG A 437 22.92 -23.72 -70.23
N GLN A 438 22.73 -25.01 -70.23
CA GLN A 438 22.79 -25.90 -71.37
C GLN A 438 22.02 -27.17 -71.08
#